data_73a9fef02573dadb56f116a603fdf859
#
_entry.id   73a9fef02573dadb56f116a603fdf859
#
_cell.length_a   1.000
_cell.length_b   1.000
_cell.length_c   1.000
_cell.angle_alpha   90.00
_cell.angle_beta   90.00
_cell.angle_gamma   90.00
#
_symmetry.space_group_name_H-M   'P 1'
#
loop_
_entity.id
_entity.type
_entity.pdbx_description
1 polymer ?
#
loop_
_entity_poly.entity_id
_entity_poly.type
_entity_poly.pdbx_seq_one_letter_code
_entity_poly.pdbx_strand_id
1 'polypeptide(L)'
;MAILVTGAAGLIGRAAVAALLRQDVEHVRAVVWDPAQVAGLRRLGAKVALLDATDPDGLAAAMDGVFTACSLTGSLWSRPGEDPYAAVVEPARVFLAAAGAAGVRRVVVCSPAAVGTAAGSGPPANPHLAAKAEVERMIAASGLEHAILRCTHVLGPGSRLLDLLAARPPVEVPGDGRQRVAPVWVGDVAAAIAAADDTVELAATWSLSGPDEVSVDALVDAVHGGPVAKHHLAAAAGLTHAQAEVLAADSLADPALAWPPGLVPTPLAETLAATGTLARR
;
A
#
# COMPACT_ATOMS: atom_id res chain seq x y z
N MET A 1 5.79 19.87 12.47
CA MET A 1 5.19 18.72 13.21
C MET A 1 5.91 17.44 12.84
N ALA A 2 5.91 16.42 13.70
CA ALA A 2 6.57 15.16 13.39
C ALA A 2 5.55 14.13 12.83
N ILE A 3 5.96 13.42 11.77
CA ILE A 3 5.21 12.32 11.17
C ILE A 3 6.01 11.03 11.31
N LEU A 4 5.35 9.95 11.71
CA LEU A 4 5.96 8.62 11.78
C LEU A 4 5.40 7.72 10.67
N VAL A 5 6.28 6.94 10.03
CA VAL A 5 5.92 5.98 8.99
C VAL A 5 6.44 4.60 9.37
N THR A 6 5.56 3.63 9.67
CA THR A 6 5.93 2.22 9.76
C THR A 6 5.86 1.58 8.36
N GLY A 7 6.60 0.48 8.15
CA GLY A 7 6.71 -0.08 6.80
C GLY A 7 7.45 0.83 5.82
N ALA A 8 8.28 1.75 6.33
CA ALA A 8 8.93 2.82 5.59
C ALA A 8 9.87 2.33 4.46
N ALA A 9 10.36 1.09 4.52
CA ALA A 9 11.22 0.50 3.50
C ALA A 9 10.44 -0.17 2.34
N GLY A 10 9.13 -0.36 2.50
CA GLY A 10 8.25 -0.92 1.46
C GLY A 10 8.04 0.03 0.27
N LEU A 11 7.36 -0.44 -0.77
CA LEU A 11 7.06 0.33 -1.99
C LEU A 11 6.39 1.67 -1.66
N ILE A 12 5.25 1.62 -0.96
CA ILE A 12 4.49 2.83 -0.58
C ILE A 12 5.26 3.63 0.47
N GLY A 13 5.86 2.96 1.48
CA GLY A 13 6.56 3.63 2.57
C GLY A 13 7.70 4.52 2.13
N ARG A 14 8.55 4.05 1.21
CA ARG A 14 9.66 4.85 0.65
C ARG A 14 9.16 6.05 -0.13
N ALA A 15 8.11 5.87 -0.92
CA ALA A 15 7.49 6.95 -1.67
C ALA A 15 6.84 7.98 -0.74
N ALA A 16 6.14 7.52 0.31
CA ALA A 16 5.53 8.40 1.33
C ALA A 16 6.59 9.22 2.08
N VAL A 17 7.66 8.58 2.58
CA VAL A 17 8.78 9.28 3.23
C VAL A 17 9.36 10.36 2.31
N ALA A 18 9.60 10.03 1.03
CA ALA A 18 10.11 11.01 0.07
C ALA A 18 9.12 12.15 -0.23
N ALA A 19 7.82 11.88 -0.27
CA ALA A 19 6.78 12.89 -0.48
C ALA A 19 6.67 13.85 0.72
N LEU A 20 6.61 13.31 1.93
CA LEU A 20 6.53 14.09 3.17
C LEU A 20 7.75 15.00 3.34
N LEU A 21 8.95 14.53 3.05
CA LEU A 21 10.16 15.34 3.13
C LEU A 21 10.21 16.47 2.08
N ARG A 22 9.52 16.32 0.93
CA ARG A 22 9.40 17.40 -0.06
C ARG A 22 8.40 18.48 0.32
N GLN A 23 7.46 18.20 1.22
CA GLN A 23 6.49 19.17 1.75
C GLN A 23 7.00 19.92 2.98
N ASP A 24 8.33 19.97 3.19
CA ASP A 24 8.96 20.64 4.32
C ASP A 24 8.47 20.16 5.70
N VAL A 25 7.99 18.90 5.77
CA VAL A 25 7.72 18.28 7.05
C VAL A 25 9.02 18.18 7.84
N GLU A 26 9.08 18.93 8.92
CA GLU A 26 10.31 19.19 9.69
C GLU A 26 10.95 17.91 10.24
N HIS A 27 10.14 16.89 10.56
CA HIS A 27 10.60 15.65 11.15
C HIS A 27 9.81 14.44 10.62
N VAL A 28 10.36 13.73 9.64
CA VAL A 28 9.85 12.41 9.23
C VAL A 28 10.63 11.31 9.94
N ARG A 29 9.93 10.49 10.73
CA ARG A 29 10.48 9.31 11.41
C ARG A 29 10.08 8.05 10.63
N ALA A 30 11.07 7.32 10.15
CA ALA A 30 10.87 6.07 9.41
C ALA A 30 11.19 4.88 10.33
N VAL A 31 10.23 3.97 10.50
CA VAL A 31 10.41 2.73 11.27
C VAL A 31 10.73 1.59 10.33
N VAL A 32 11.84 0.89 10.60
CA VAL A 32 12.30 -0.30 9.89
C VAL A 32 12.82 -1.34 10.87
N TRP A 33 12.72 -2.61 10.51
CA TRP A 33 13.23 -3.73 11.33
C TRP A 33 14.57 -4.29 10.84
N ASP A 34 14.94 -4.01 9.57
CA ASP A 34 16.16 -4.52 8.95
C ASP A 34 17.22 -3.40 8.88
N PRO A 35 18.40 -3.59 9.52
CA PRO A 35 19.49 -2.62 9.47
C PRO A 35 19.93 -2.21 8.05
N ALA A 36 19.80 -3.12 7.07
CA ALA A 36 20.17 -2.85 5.68
C ALA A 36 19.31 -1.74 5.04
N GLN A 37 18.11 -1.50 5.57
CA GLN A 37 17.17 -0.49 5.06
C GLN A 37 17.47 0.92 5.57
N VAL A 38 18.23 1.05 6.67
CA VAL A 38 18.48 2.32 7.37
C VAL A 38 19.18 3.35 6.49
N ALA A 39 20.26 2.93 5.82
CA ALA A 39 21.09 3.86 5.04
C ALA A 39 20.33 4.53 3.89
N GLY A 40 19.40 3.80 3.25
CA GLY A 40 18.57 4.32 2.17
C GLY A 40 17.65 5.45 2.63
N LEU A 41 16.96 5.25 3.76
CA LEU A 41 16.02 6.23 4.31
C LEU A 41 16.73 7.45 4.91
N ARG A 42 17.89 7.26 5.55
CA ARG A 42 18.72 8.39 6.03
C ARG A 42 19.22 9.28 4.90
N ARG A 43 19.55 8.69 3.74
CA ARG A 43 19.94 9.49 2.55
C ARG A 43 18.79 10.33 1.99
N LEU A 44 17.53 9.92 2.20
CA LEU A 44 16.36 10.76 1.88
C LEU A 44 16.17 11.91 2.87
N GLY A 45 16.78 11.86 4.06
CA GLY A 45 16.64 12.86 5.11
C GLY A 45 15.77 12.42 6.30
N ALA A 46 15.26 11.20 6.31
CA ALA A 46 14.43 10.70 7.41
C ALA A 46 15.26 10.37 8.67
N LYS A 47 14.68 10.61 9.84
CA LYS A 47 15.15 10.02 11.10
C LYS A 47 14.69 8.57 11.13
N VAL A 48 15.61 7.62 11.32
CA VAL A 48 15.29 6.20 11.25
C VAL A 48 15.34 5.57 12.64
N ALA A 49 14.22 4.96 13.04
CA ALA A 49 14.11 4.08 14.19
C ALA A 49 14.19 2.61 13.71
N LEU A 50 15.16 1.87 14.27
CA LEU A 50 15.32 0.44 14.00
C LEU A 50 14.63 -0.34 15.11
N LEU A 51 13.45 -0.89 14.81
CA LEU A 51 12.64 -1.66 15.76
C LEU A 51 11.65 -2.56 15.01
N ASP A 52 11.17 -3.59 15.69
CA ASP A 52 10.08 -4.43 15.20
C ASP A 52 8.74 -3.69 15.35
N ALA A 53 7.87 -3.79 14.33
CA ALA A 53 6.52 -3.18 14.37
C ALA A 53 5.60 -3.83 15.43
N THR A 54 6.00 -4.92 16.05
CA THR A 54 5.33 -5.58 17.18
C THR A 54 5.95 -5.27 18.53
N ASP A 55 6.95 -4.38 18.59
CA ASP A 55 7.54 -3.87 19.84
C ASP A 55 6.74 -2.67 20.36
N PRO A 56 5.92 -2.83 21.41
CA PRO A 56 5.04 -1.76 21.90
C PRO A 56 5.83 -0.60 22.52
N ASP A 57 6.89 -0.90 23.26
CA ASP A 57 7.69 0.12 23.95
C ASP A 57 8.54 0.92 22.96
N GLY A 58 9.15 0.23 22.00
CA GLY A 58 9.88 0.85 20.91
C GLY A 58 9.02 1.74 20.05
N LEU A 59 7.79 1.30 19.70
CA LEU A 59 6.84 2.11 18.95
C LEU A 59 6.36 3.33 19.74
N ALA A 60 6.00 3.17 21.02
CA ALA A 60 5.59 4.27 21.89
C ALA A 60 6.69 5.34 21.98
N ALA A 61 7.94 4.92 22.18
CA ALA A 61 9.08 5.84 22.20
C ALA A 61 9.33 6.51 20.84
N ALA A 62 9.16 5.77 19.73
CA ALA A 62 9.28 6.35 18.40
C ALA A 62 8.16 7.34 18.08
N MET A 63 6.97 7.20 18.69
CA MET A 63 5.81 8.07 18.52
C MET A 63 5.80 9.31 19.44
N ASP A 64 6.76 9.45 20.35
CA ASP A 64 6.83 10.63 21.22
C ASP A 64 6.88 11.94 20.41
N GLY A 65 5.92 12.86 20.65
CA GLY A 65 5.77 14.11 19.94
C GLY A 65 5.36 13.98 18.45
N VAL A 66 4.87 12.81 18.02
CA VAL A 66 4.32 12.58 16.68
C VAL A 66 2.87 13.05 16.63
N PHE A 67 2.53 13.83 15.61
CA PHE A 67 1.16 14.28 15.36
C PHE A 67 0.38 13.29 14.48
N THR A 68 0.99 12.87 13.37
CA THR A 68 0.41 11.90 12.43
C THR A 68 1.29 10.65 12.34
N ALA A 69 0.69 9.48 12.47
CA ALA A 69 1.36 8.20 12.31
C ALA A 69 0.77 7.40 11.14
N CYS A 70 1.64 6.96 10.21
CA CYS A 70 1.26 6.20 9.04
C CYS A 70 1.59 4.72 9.25
N SER A 71 0.58 3.83 9.21
CA SER A 71 0.76 2.38 9.24
C SER A 71 0.72 1.81 7.83
N LEU A 72 1.90 1.53 7.28
CA LEU A 72 2.09 0.98 5.93
C LEU A 72 2.63 -0.46 5.96
N THR A 73 2.43 -1.15 7.08
CA THR A 73 2.75 -2.57 7.28
C THR A 73 1.65 -3.49 6.73
N GLY A 74 1.91 -4.79 6.67
CA GLY A 74 0.93 -5.79 6.25
C GLY A 74 0.74 -5.81 4.72
N SER A 75 1.82 -6.10 4.01
CA SER A 75 1.83 -6.29 2.55
C SER A 75 1.11 -7.58 2.15
N LEU A 76 0.49 -7.59 0.95
CA LEU A 76 0.02 -8.83 0.31
C LEU A 76 1.16 -9.87 0.14
N TRP A 77 2.39 -9.41 0.02
CA TRP A 77 3.59 -10.22 -0.22
C TRP A 77 4.16 -10.82 1.08
N SER A 78 3.31 -11.52 1.85
CA SER A 78 3.73 -12.30 3.02
C SER A 78 4.71 -13.43 2.64
N ARG A 79 5.47 -13.90 3.62
CA ARG A 79 6.39 -15.02 3.42
C ARG A 79 5.61 -16.34 3.34
N PRO A 80 6.11 -17.34 2.59
CA PRO A 80 5.54 -18.68 2.62
C PRO A 80 5.49 -19.23 4.06
N GLY A 81 4.32 -19.71 4.47
CA GLY A 81 4.09 -20.26 5.82
C GLY A 81 3.76 -19.22 6.90
N GLU A 82 3.81 -17.93 6.59
CA GLU A 82 3.34 -16.87 7.48
C GLU A 82 1.80 -16.82 7.45
N ASP A 83 1.17 -16.73 8.64
CA ASP A 83 -0.25 -16.47 8.72
C ASP A 83 -0.56 -15.03 8.28
N PRO A 84 -1.26 -14.83 7.13
CA PRO A 84 -1.53 -13.49 6.64
C PRO A 84 -2.37 -12.64 7.61
N TYR A 85 -3.21 -13.28 8.42
CA TYR A 85 -4.03 -12.58 9.41
C TYR A 85 -3.16 -12.03 10.55
N ALA A 86 -2.34 -12.89 11.17
CA ALA A 86 -1.46 -12.49 12.26
C ALA A 86 -0.43 -11.43 11.81
N ALA A 87 0.16 -11.61 10.63
CA ALA A 87 1.15 -10.69 10.06
C ALA A 87 0.60 -9.27 9.76
N VAL A 88 -0.72 -9.12 9.66
CA VAL A 88 -1.37 -7.83 9.37
C VAL A 88 -2.01 -7.23 10.61
N VAL A 89 -2.77 -8.03 11.37
CA VAL A 89 -3.60 -7.55 12.49
C VAL A 89 -2.77 -7.24 13.72
N GLU A 90 -1.79 -8.08 14.05
CA GLU A 90 -0.99 -7.89 15.27
C GLU A 90 -0.14 -6.62 15.24
N PRO A 91 0.64 -6.33 14.17
CA PRO A 91 1.33 -5.05 14.07
C PRO A 91 0.39 -3.84 14.13
N ALA A 92 -0.81 -3.93 13.54
CA ALA A 92 -1.80 -2.85 13.59
C ALA A 92 -2.35 -2.63 15.00
N ARG A 93 -2.56 -3.69 15.77
CA ARG A 93 -2.98 -3.62 17.19
C ARG A 93 -1.95 -2.90 18.04
N VAL A 94 -0.68 -3.32 17.92
CA VAL A 94 0.42 -2.70 18.66
C VAL A 94 0.60 -1.24 18.26
N PHE A 95 0.52 -0.96 16.96
CA PHE A 95 0.60 0.41 16.43
C PHE A 95 -0.49 1.33 17.00
N LEU A 96 -1.75 0.89 17.01
CA LEU A 96 -2.87 1.70 17.53
C LEU A 96 -2.76 1.92 19.06
N ALA A 97 -2.33 0.90 19.80
CA ALA A 97 -2.08 1.03 21.23
C ALA A 97 -0.97 2.03 21.52
N ALA A 98 0.15 1.96 20.80
CA ALA A 98 1.25 2.90 20.91
C ALA A 98 0.85 4.32 20.51
N ALA A 99 0.08 4.48 19.43
CA ALA A 99 -0.43 5.78 18.98
C ALA A 99 -1.34 6.43 20.02
N GLY A 100 -2.26 5.67 20.62
CA GLY A 100 -3.11 6.16 21.71
C GLY A 100 -2.32 6.56 22.96
N ALA A 101 -1.35 5.74 23.38
CA ALA A 101 -0.50 6.01 24.53
C ALA A 101 0.40 7.23 24.35
N ALA A 102 0.92 7.45 23.12
CA ALA A 102 1.78 8.59 22.80
C ALA A 102 0.99 9.89 22.49
N GLY A 103 -0.35 9.85 22.47
CA GLY A 103 -1.18 11.00 22.14
C GLY A 103 -1.10 11.41 20.67
N VAL A 104 -0.81 10.47 19.77
CA VAL A 104 -0.92 10.69 18.33
C VAL A 104 -2.34 11.12 18.01
N ARG A 105 -2.47 12.20 17.25
CA ARG A 105 -3.80 12.72 16.91
C ARG A 105 -4.42 12.01 15.70
N ARG A 106 -3.60 11.73 14.67
CA ARG A 106 -4.08 11.19 13.41
C ARG A 106 -3.34 9.93 12.99
N VAL A 107 -4.06 8.97 12.44
CA VAL A 107 -3.48 7.78 11.81
C VAL A 107 -3.87 7.70 10.33
N VAL A 108 -2.92 7.28 9.49
CA VAL A 108 -3.12 7.05 8.05
C VAL A 108 -2.76 5.61 7.73
N VAL A 109 -3.63 4.93 6.98
CA VAL A 109 -3.41 3.53 6.61
C VAL A 109 -3.71 3.29 5.13
N CYS A 110 -2.92 2.40 4.49
CA CYS A 110 -3.23 1.88 3.17
C CYS A 110 -3.90 0.50 3.28
N SER A 111 -4.99 0.35 2.55
CA SER A 111 -5.80 -0.87 2.47
C SER A 111 -6.05 -1.24 0.99
N PRO A 112 -6.28 -2.50 0.62
CA PRO A 112 -6.68 -2.86 -0.73
C PRO A 112 -8.09 -2.33 -1.05
N ALA A 113 -8.31 -1.84 -2.27
CA ALA A 113 -9.63 -1.42 -2.74
C ALA A 113 -10.67 -2.56 -2.65
N ALA A 114 -10.21 -3.80 -2.84
CA ALA A 114 -11.03 -5.01 -2.73
C ALA A 114 -11.68 -5.21 -1.35
N VAL A 115 -11.19 -4.59 -0.28
CA VAL A 115 -11.85 -4.61 1.04
C VAL A 115 -13.22 -3.95 0.97
N GLY A 116 -13.37 -2.85 0.25
CA GLY A 116 -14.64 -2.15 0.09
C GLY A 116 -15.63 -2.87 -0.83
N THR A 117 -15.14 -3.41 -1.92
CA THR A 117 -15.98 -4.08 -2.94
C THR A 117 -16.36 -5.52 -2.54
N ALA A 118 -15.54 -6.18 -1.73
CA ALA A 118 -15.84 -7.49 -1.15
C ALA A 118 -16.87 -7.44 -0.01
N ALA A 119 -17.24 -6.28 0.45
CA ALA A 119 -18.21 -6.07 1.52
C ALA A 119 -19.66 -6.34 1.06
N GLY A 120 -19.92 -7.60 0.64
CA GLY A 120 -21.21 -8.22 0.85
C GLY A 120 -21.48 -8.36 2.37
N SER A 121 -22.48 -9.09 2.77
CA SER A 121 -22.95 -9.21 4.15
C SER A 121 -21.98 -9.87 5.18
N GLY A 122 -20.67 -9.85 4.97
CA GLY A 122 -19.69 -10.47 5.87
C GLY A 122 -18.23 -10.11 5.55
N PRO A 123 -17.28 -10.56 6.40
CA PRO A 123 -15.86 -10.34 6.14
C PRO A 123 -15.43 -11.06 4.84
N PRO A 124 -14.43 -10.51 4.10
CA PRO A 124 -13.89 -11.18 2.93
C PRO A 124 -13.40 -12.59 3.23
N ALA A 125 -13.66 -13.53 2.31
CA ALA A 125 -13.21 -14.94 2.46
C ALA A 125 -11.68 -15.06 2.37
N ASN A 126 -11.03 -14.18 1.58
CA ASN A 126 -9.58 -14.16 1.46
C ASN A 126 -8.93 -13.69 2.78
N PRO A 127 -8.01 -14.46 3.39
CA PRO A 127 -7.47 -14.15 4.72
C PRO A 127 -6.71 -12.83 4.79
N HIS A 128 -6.04 -12.42 3.71
CA HIS A 128 -5.35 -11.12 3.67
C HIS A 128 -6.37 -9.96 3.63
N LEU A 129 -7.42 -10.07 2.81
CA LEU A 129 -8.47 -9.06 2.76
C LEU A 129 -9.27 -9.00 4.05
N ALA A 130 -9.55 -10.15 4.68
CA ALA A 130 -10.19 -10.23 6.00
C ALA A 130 -9.35 -9.51 7.07
N ALA A 131 -8.04 -9.73 7.08
CA ALA A 131 -7.11 -9.06 7.99
C ALA A 131 -7.10 -7.53 7.77
N LYS A 132 -7.11 -7.07 6.53
CA LYS A 132 -7.16 -5.64 6.21
C LYS A 132 -8.50 -5.02 6.60
N ALA A 133 -9.61 -5.71 6.38
CA ALA A 133 -10.93 -5.28 6.84
C ALA A 133 -11.00 -5.14 8.38
N GLU A 134 -10.38 -6.07 9.11
CA GLU A 134 -10.26 -5.98 10.56
C GLU A 134 -9.44 -4.77 10.99
N VAL A 135 -8.32 -4.48 10.32
CA VAL A 135 -7.51 -3.28 10.60
C VAL A 135 -8.30 -2.00 10.36
N GLU A 136 -9.05 -1.89 9.26
CA GLU A 136 -9.92 -0.73 9.01
C GLU A 136 -10.96 -0.56 10.14
N ARG A 137 -11.58 -1.66 10.58
CA ARG A 137 -12.55 -1.65 11.68
C ARG A 137 -11.90 -1.21 13.01
N MET A 138 -10.70 -1.69 13.31
CA MET A 138 -9.95 -1.29 14.51
C MET A 138 -9.63 0.21 14.49
N ILE A 139 -9.21 0.74 13.33
CA ILE A 139 -8.93 2.17 13.16
C ILE A 139 -10.18 3.01 13.36
N ALA A 140 -11.29 2.65 12.72
CA ALA A 140 -12.56 3.35 12.88
C ALA A 140 -13.07 3.34 14.32
N ALA A 141 -12.77 2.27 15.08
CA ALA A 141 -13.15 2.14 16.49
C ALA A 141 -12.14 2.77 17.47
N SER A 142 -10.98 3.23 17.01
CA SER A 142 -9.89 3.73 17.87
C SER A 142 -10.17 5.08 18.53
N GLY A 143 -11.10 5.87 18.00
CA GLY A 143 -11.35 7.25 18.42
C GLY A 143 -10.31 8.26 17.92
N LEU A 144 -9.27 7.83 17.18
CA LEU A 144 -8.28 8.72 16.57
C LEU A 144 -8.83 9.32 15.26
N GLU A 145 -8.40 10.53 14.92
CA GLU A 145 -8.58 11.02 13.57
C GLU A 145 -7.90 10.07 12.60
N HIS A 146 -8.52 9.76 11.46
CA HIS A 146 -7.93 8.79 10.55
C HIS A 146 -8.24 9.03 9.08
N ALA A 147 -7.33 8.58 8.21
CA ALA A 147 -7.54 8.43 6.79
C ALA A 147 -7.23 7.00 6.34
N ILE A 148 -8.20 6.33 5.74
CA ILE A 148 -8.08 5.01 5.14
C ILE A 148 -7.96 5.18 3.63
N LEU A 149 -6.82 4.78 3.07
CA LEU A 149 -6.54 4.86 1.64
C LEU A 149 -6.74 3.48 1.01
N ARG A 150 -7.87 3.24 0.38
CA ARG A 150 -8.17 2.00 -0.34
C ARG A 150 -7.55 2.07 -1.73
N CYS A 151 -6.41 1.40 -1.90
CA CYS A 151 -5.64 1.43 -3.14
C CYS A 151 -5.98 0.23 -4.03
N THR A 152 -6.11 0.46 -5.32
CA THR A 152 -6.03 -0.60 -6.34
C THR A 152 -4.60 -1.13 -6.43
N HIS A 153 -4.25 -1.89 -7.46
CA HIS A 153 -2.88 -2.37 -7.63
C HIS A 153 -1.88 -1.21 -7.75
N VAL A 154 -0.97 -1.09 -6.78
CA VAL A 154 0.03 -0.01 -6.75
C VAL A 154 1.23 -0.38 -7.60
N LEU A 155 1.52 0.43 -8.61
CA LEU A 155 2.68 0.30 -9.48
C LEU A 155 3.73 1.38 -9.20
N GLY A 156 4.99 0.99 -9.29
CA GLY A 156 6.12 1.89 -9.10
C GLY A 156 7.46 1.15 -9.14
N PRO A 157 8.59 1.86 -9.09
CA PRO A 157 9.92 1.24 -9.04
C PRO A 157 10.06 0.31 -7.82
N GLY A 158 10.33 -0.98 -8.06
CA GLY A 158 10.39 -2.01 -7.02
C GLY A 158 9.05 -2.62 -6.65
N SER A 159 8.00 -2.41 -7.45
CA SER A 159 6.72 -3.12 -7.32
C SER A 159 6.88 -4.58 -7.71
N ARG A 160 6.64 -5.50 -6.76
CA ARG A 160 6.70 -6.93 -7.03
C ARG A 160 5.64 -7.38 -8.06
N LEU A 161 4.48 -6.71 -8.09
CA LEU A 161 3.50 -6.97 -9.13
C LEU A 161 4.05 -6.61 -10.51
N LEU A 162 4.71 -5.46 -10.63
CA LEU A 162 5.32 -5.05 -11.89
C LEU A 162 6.41 -6.03 -12.33
N ASP A 163 7.23 -6.55 -11.39
CA ASP A 163 8.24 -7.57 -11.68
C ASP A 163 7.62 -8.87 -12.21
N LEU A 164 6.46 -9.29 -11.66
CA LEU A 164 5.71 -10.45 -12.16
C LEU A 164 5.17 -10.21 -13.58
N LEU A 165 4.57 -9.04 -13.83
CA LEU A 165 4.02 -8.70 -15.14
C LEU A 165 5.12 -8.49 -16.20
N ALA A 166 6.31 -8.06 -15.80
CA ALA A 166 7.48 -7.86 -16.67
C ALA A 166 8.34 -9.13 -16.82
N ALA A 167 7.90 -10.27 -16.28
CA ALA A 167 8.60 -11.54 -16.39
C ALA A 167 8.77 -11.97 -17.85
N ARG A 168 9.78 -12.81 -18.11
CA ARG A 168 10.05 -13.29 -19.46
C ARG A 168 8.86 -14.11 -19.99
N PRO A 169 8.38 -13.83 -21.22
CA PRO A 169 7.28 -14.59 -21.81
C PRO A 169 7.60 -16.09 -22.00
N PRO A 170 6.60 -16.99 -21.85
CA PRO A 170 5.20 -16.68 -21.55
C PRO A 170 5.02 -16.16 -20.12
N VAL A 171 4.34 -15.00 -19.97
CA VAL A 171 4.08 -14.41 -18.65
C VAL A 171 3.00 -15.22 -17.94
N GLU A 172 3.27 -15.67 -16.72
CA GLU A 172 2.27 -16.35 -15.89
C GLU A 172 1.30 -15.33 -15.30
N VAL A 173 0.02 -15.48 -15.65
CA VAL A 173 -1.06 -14.59 -15.22
C VAL A 173 -2.03 -15.33 -14.31
N PRO A 174 -2.18 -14.94 -13.04
CA PRO A 174 -3.24 -15.48 -12.19
C PRO A 174 -4.62 -15.13 -12.75
N GLY A 175 -5.54 -16.12 -12.77
CA GLY A 175 -6.87 -15.95 -13.35
C GLY A 175 -6.92 -16.18 -14.86
N ASP A 176 -7.86 -15.55 -15.54
CA ASP A 176 -8.09 -15.70 -16.98
C ASP A 176 -7.58 -14.51 -17.83
N GLY A 177 -6.91 -13.55 -17.20
CA GLY A 177 -6.37 -12.35 -17.83
C GLY A 177 -7.42 -11.28 -18.18
N ARG A 178 -8.71 -11.57 -17.99
CA ARG A 178 -9.82 -10.64 -18.29
C ARG A 178 -10.23 -9.77 -17.10
N GLN A 179 -9.78 -10.15 -15.90
CA GLN A 179 -10.03 -9.36 -14.69
C GLN A 179 -9.63 -7.90 -14.93
N ARG A 180 -10.47 -6.98 -14.51
CA ARG A 180 -10.32 -5.55 -14.75
C ARG A 180 -9.50 -4.92 -13.62
N VAL A 181 -8.54 -4.11 -13.99
CA VAL A 181 -7.67 -3.43 -13.04
C VAL A 181 -7.51 -1.96 -13.43
N ALA A 182 -7.44 -1.09 -12.44
CA ALA A 182 -7.14 0.33 -12.60
C ALA A 182 -5.89 0.67 -11.77
N PRO A 183 -4.67 0.32 -12.23
CA PRO A 183 -3.45 0.43 -11.42
C PRO A 183 -3.15 1.88 -11.05
N VAL A 184 -2.84 2.11 -9.78
CA VAL A 184 -2.49 3.43 -9.25
C VAL A 184 -0.97 3.63 -9.18
N TRP A 185 -0.50 4.81 -9.52
CA TRP A 185 0.90 5.21 -9.38
C TRP A 185 1.29 5.36 -7.90
N VAL A 186 2.43 4.80 -7.49
CA VAL A 186 2.92 4.89 -6.10
C VAL A 186 3.16 6.33 -5.64
N GLY A 187 3.50 7.23 -6.55
CA GLY A 187 3.65 8.65 -6.26
C GLY A 187 2.33 9.33 -5.89
N ASP A 188 1.22 8.90 -6.51
CA ASP A 188 -0.11 9.42 -6.19
C ASP A 188 -0.57 8.94 -4.81
N VAL A 189 -0.29 7.66 -4.48
CA VAL A 189 -0.54 7.14 -3.13
C VAL A 189 0.28 7.90 -2.09
N ALA A 190 1.53 8.21 -2.39
CA ALA A 190 2.38 9.00 -1.50
C ALA A 190 1.88 10.44 -1.34
N ALA A 191 1.39 11.05 -2.41
CA ALA A 191 0.76 12.38 -2.37
C ALA A 191 -0.53 12.36 -1.53
N ALA A 192 -1.34 11.30 -1.65
CA ALA A 192 -2.54 11.11 -0.85
C ALA A 192 -2.23 10.93 0.65
N ILE A 193 -1.16 10.21 1.00
CA ILE A 193 -0.68 10.10 2.39
C ILE A 193 -0.27 11.47 2.93
N ALA A 194 0.42 12.27 2.13
CA ALA A 194 0.83 13.61 2.53
C ALA A 194 -0.37 14.55 2.67
N ALA A 195 -1.35 14.48 1.74
CA ALA A 195 -2.59 15.26 1.84
C ALA A 195 -3.44 14.86 3.06
N ALA A 196 -3.36 13.60 3.50
CA ALA A 196 -4.07 13.13 4.68
C ALA A 196 -3.58 13.77 5.98
N ASP A 197 -2.33 14.25 6.04
CA ASP A 197 -1.80 14.99 7.19
C ASP A 197 -2.47 16.36 7.35
N ASP A 198 -2.79 17.03 6.23
CA ASP A 198 -3.36 18.37 6.19
C ASP A 198 -4.90 18.38 6.08
N THR A 199 -5.56 17.23 5.96
CA THR A 199 -7.02 17.20 5.82
C THR A 199 -7.72 17.68 7.08
N VAL A 200 -8.82 18.44 6.88
CA VAL A 200 -9.71 18.86 7.97
C VAL A 200 -10.71 17.78 8.37
N GLU A 201 -10.84 16.73 7.56
CA GLU A 201 -11.73 15.60 7.85
C GLU A 201 -11.15 14.76 9.00
N LEU A 202 -11.97 14.51 10.02
CA LEU A 202 -11.56 13.71 11.18
C LEU A 202 -11.59 12.20 10.95
N ALA A 203 -12.39 11.75 9.97
CA ALA A 203 -12.51 10.36 9.55
C ALA A 203 -12.76 10.32 8.04
N ALA A 204 -11.76 9.96 7.26
CA ALA A 204 -11.83 9.89 5.81
C ALA A 204 -11.56 8.47 5.31
N THR A 205 -12.28 8.05 4.27
CA THR A 205 -11.93 6.87 3.47
C THR A 205 -11.91 7.29 2.02
N TRP A 206 -10.77 7.14 1.36
CA TRP A 206 -10.56 7.49 -0.05
C TRP A 206 -10.28 6.26 -0.89
N SER A 207 -10.76 6.24 -2.14
CA SER A 207 -10.47 5.18 -3.10
C SER A 207 -9.42 5.67 -4.09
N LEU A 208 -8.25 5.05 -4.10
CA LEU A 208 -7.12 5.43 -4.94
C LEU A 208 -6.97 4.42 -6.08
N SER A 209 -7.21 4.89 -7.30
CA SER A 209 -7.05 4.11 -8.54
C SER A 209 -6.38 4.95 -9.61
N GLY A 210 -5.75 4.32 -10.60
CA GLY A 210 -5.42 5.03 -11.85
C GLY A 210 -6.69 5.40 -12.62
N PRO A 211 -6.59 6.33 -13.58
CA PRO A 211 -7.72 6.74 -14.42
C PRO A 211 -8.02 5.73 -15.53
N ASP A 212 -7.06 4.86 -15.84
CA ASP A 212 -7.18 3.89 -16.93
C ASP A 212 -7.57 2.51 -16.39
N GLU A 213 -8.69 2.02 -16.85
CA GLU A 213 -9.19 0.69 -16.54
C GLU A 213 -8.89 -0.27 -17.69
N VAL A 214 -8.11 -1.31 -17.44
CA VAL A 214 -7.65 -2.28 -18.43
C VAL A 214 -7.83 -3.72 -17.93
N SER A 215 -7.80 -4.70 -18.86
CA SER A 215 -7.64 -6.10 -18.43
C SER A 215 -6.20 -6.38 -18.00
N VAL A 216 -5.98 -7.42 -17.18
CA VAL A 216 -4.62 -7.81 -16.80
C VAL A 216 -3.80 -8.21 -18.03
N ASP A 217 -4.42 -8.86 -19.03
CA ASP A 217 -3.74 -9.17 -20.28
C ASP A 217 -3.28 -7.92 -21.03
N ALA A 218 -4.11 -6.88 -21.08
CA ALA A 218 -3.73 -5.60 -21.69
C ALA A 218 -2.65 -4.87 -20.86
N LEU A 219 -2.69 -5.00 -19.53
CA LEU A 219 -1.64 -4.47 -18.67
C LEU A 219 -0.30 -5.16 -18.91
N VAL A 220 -0.28 -6.50 -19.06
CA VAL A 220 0.92 -7.25 -19.42
C VAL A 220 1.48 -6.77 -20.77
N ASP A 221 0.62 -6.63 -21.79
CA ASP A 221 1.04 -6.13 -23.10
C ASP A 221 1.60 -4.70 -23.01
N ALA A 222 0.98 -3.82 -22.24
CA ALA A 222 1.47 -2.46 -22.02
C ALA A 222 2.84 -2.44 -21.33
N VAL A 223 3.06 -3.29 -20.31
CA VAL A 223 4.35 -3.46 -19.62
C VAL A 223 5.44 -3.91 -20.59
N HIS A 224 5.10 -4.79 -21.55
CA HIS A 224 6.03 -5.28 -22.57
C HIS A 224 6.14 -4.38 -23.82
N GLY A 225 5.33 -3.31 -23.90
CA GLY A 225 5.29 -2.40 -25.06
C GLY A 225 4.70 -3.05 -26.31
N GLY A 226 3.90 -4.11 -26.15
CA GLY A 226 3.20 -4.83 -27.22
C GLY A 226 2.79 -6.24 -26.81
N PRO A 227 1.99 -6.92 -27.65
CA PRO A 227 1.48 -8.26 -27.35
C PRO A 227 2.58 -9.28 -27.08
N VAL A 228 2.43 -10.05 -25.98
CA VAL A 228 3.31 -11.15 -25.62
C VAL A 228 2.53 -12.42 -25.27
N ALA A 229 3.20 -13.57 -25.31
CA ALA A 229 2.61 -14.83 -24.87
C ALA A 229 2.31 -14.81 -23.36
N LYS A 230 1.13 -15.29 -23.00
CA LYS A 230 0.65 -15.38 -21.60
C LYS A 230 0.23 -16.81 -21.30
N HIS A 231 0.40 -17.21 -20.05
CA HIS A 231 -0.03 -18.50 -19.54
C HIS A 231 -0.95 -18.24 -18.34
N HIS A 232 -2.25 -18.42 -18.55
CA HIS A 232 -3.27 -18.22 -17.53
C HIS A 232 -3.33 -19.42 -16.58
N LEU A 233 -3.20 -19.15 -15.29
CA LEU A 233 -3.08 -20.16 -14.24
C LEU A 233 -4.03 -19.86 -13.07
N ALA A 234 -4.56 -20.90 -12.43
CA ALA A 234 -5.29 -20.74 -11.18
C ALA A 234 -4.39 -20.17 -10.07
N ALA A 235 -3.08 -20.51 -10.10
CA ALA A 235 -2.06 -19.92 -9.25
C ALA A 235 -0.74 -19.86 -10.03
N ALA A 236 -0.16 -18.69 -10.17
CA ALA A 236 1.16 -18.53 -10.78
C ALA A 236 2.26 -19.02 -9.84
N ALA A 237 3.39 -19.48 -10.40
CA ALA A 237 4.50 -20.00 -9.62
C ALA A 237 5.04 -18.98 -8.60
N GLY A 238 5.28 -19.43 -7.38
CA GLY A 238 5.80 -18.60 -6.29
C GLY A 238 4.77 -17.70 -5.59
N LEU A 239 3.48 -17.80 -5.91
CA LEU A 239 2.39 -17.15 -5.18
C LEU A 239 1.74 -18.10 -4.19
N THR A 240 1.34 -17.57 -3.03
CA THR A 240 0.42 -18.26 -2.14
C THR A 240 -1.00 -18.24 -2.74
N HIS A 241 -1.87 -19.13 -2.26
CA HIS A 241 -3.27 -19.16 -2.71
C HIS A 241 -3.95 -17.79 -2.50
N ALA A 242 -3.79 -17.19 -1.33
CA ALA A 242 -4.35 -15.87 -1.03
C ALA A 242 -3.84 -14.76 -1.95
N GLN A 243 -2.57 -14.79 -2.33
CA GLN A 243 -2.01 -13.84 -3.30
C GLN A 243 -2.60 -14.03 -4.69
N ALA A 244 -2.69 -15.28 -5.15
CA ALA A 244 -3.24 -15.61 -6.45
C ALA A 244 -4.72 -15.19 -6.57
N GLU A 245 -5.54 -15.44 -5.53
CA GLU A 245 -6.94 -14.99 -5.49
C GLU A 245 -7.07 -13.48 -5.62
N VAL A 246 -6.27 -12.69 -4.88
CA VAL A 246 -6.31 -11.22 -4.96
C VAL A 246 -5.91 -10.72 -6.35
N LEU A 247 -4.91 -11.37 -6.97
CA LEU A 247 -4.44 -10.98 -8.31
C LEU A 247 -5.35 -11.47 -9.44
N ALA A 248 -6.14 -12.52 -9.20
CA ALA A 248 -7.12 -13.05 -10.16
C ALA A 248 -8.47 -12.33 -10.09
N ALA A 249 -8.67 -11.43 -9.15
CA ALA A 249 -9.90 -10.65 -9.00
C ALA A 249 -9.77 -9.27 -9.65
N ASP A 250 -10.91 -8.61 -9.88
CA ASP A 250 -10.95 -7.22 -10.28
C ASP A 250 -10.34 -6.32 -9.18
N SER A 251 -9.61 -5.30 -9.62
CA SER A 251 -9.01 -4.29 -8.73
C SER A 251 -9.35 -2.90 -9.22
N LEU A 252 -10.54 -2.44 -8.84
CA LEU A 252 -11.15 -1.19 -9.27
C LEU A 252 -11.43 -0.28 -8.09
N ALA A 253 -11.63 1.01 -8.38
CA ALA A 253 -12.08 1.98 -7.38
C ALA A 253 -13.45 1.61 -6.82
N ASP A 254 -13.69 1.95 -5.57
CA ASP A 254 -15.04 1.99 -5.02
C ASP A 254 -15.73 3.27 -5.53
N PRO A 255 -16.81 3.17 -6.33
CA PRO A 255 -17.44 4.34 -6.92
C PRO A 255 -18.17 5.22 -5.88
N ALA A 256 -18.40 4.72 -4.67
CA ALA A 256 -18.98 5.49 -3.56
C ALA A 256 -17.95 6.38 -2.85
N LEU A 257 -16.66 6.20 -3.12
CA LEU A 257 -15.58 6.92 -2.46
C LEU A 257 -14.88 7.85 -3.46
N ALA A 258 -14.50 9.02 -2.97
CA ALA A 258 -13.77 10.01 -3.77
C ALA A 258 -12.24 9.82 -3.66
N TRP A 259 -11.52 10.45 -4.56
CA TRP A 259 -10.10 10.78 -4.41
C TRP A 259 -9.89 11.90 -3.39
N PRO A 260 -8.70 12.00 -2.77
CA PRO A 260 -8.35 13.16 -1.95
C PRO A 260 -8.53 14.46 -2.74
N PRO A 261 -9.09 15.51 -2.14
CA PRO A 261 -9.30 16.78 -2.82
C PRO A 261 -8.01 17.35 -3.40
N GLY A 262 -8.08 17.88 -4.63
CA GLY A 262 -6.94 18.54 -5.30
C GLY A 262 -5.91 17.61 -5.93
N LEU A 263 -6.01 16.29 -5.75
CA LEU A 263 -5.13 15.32 -6.40
C LEU A 263 -5.78 14.77 -7.67
N VAL A 264 -4.96 14.53 -8.69
CA VAL A 264 -5.35 13.94 -9.97
C VAL A 264 -4.53 12.67 -10.20
N PRO A 265 -5.18 11.54 -10.51
CA PRO A 265 -4.47 10.28 -10.73
C PRO A 265 -3.62 10.31 -12.00
N THR A 266 -2.42 9.76 -11.92
CA THR A 266 -1.47 9.64 -13.03
C THR A 266 -1.93 8.58 -14.02
N PRO A 267 -1.98 8.88 -15.34
CA PRO A 267 -2.32 7.90 -16.39
C PRO A 267 -1.38 6.70 -16.40
N LEU A 268 -1.90 5.53 -16.83
CA LEU A 268 -1.13 4.27 -16.88
C LEU A 268 0.13 4.39 -17.73
N ALA A 269 0.05 5.06 -18.88
CA ALA A 269 1.21 5.26 -19.75
C ALA A 269 2.34 6.04 -19.05
N GLU A 270 2.01 7.09 -18.31
CA GLU A 270 2.97 7.87 -17.53
C GLU A 270 3.50 7.05 -16.34
N THR A 271 2.64 6.31 -15.66
CA THR A 271 3.01 5.37 -14.60
C THR A 271 4.07 4.37 -15.10
N LEU A 272 3.84 3.72 -16.25
CA LEU A 272 4.77 2.75 -16.82
C LEU A 272 6.09 3.41 -17.28
N ALA A 273 6.02 4.62 -17.86
CA ALA A 273 7.22 5.39 -18.21
C ALA A 273 8.07 5.71 -16.97
N ALA A 274 7.43 6.16 -15.88
CA ALA A 274 8.11 6.49 -14.63
C ALA A 274 8.73 5.28 -13.91
N THR A 275 8.24 4.06 -14.17
CA THR A 275 8.85 2.82 -13.64
C THR A 275 10.14 2.42 -14.34
N GLY A 276 10.46 3.04 -15.48
CA GLY A 276 11.59 2.65 -16.34
C GLY A 276 11.39 1.30 -17.04
N THR A 277 10.19 0.75 -17.02
CA THR A 277 9.88 -0.56 -17.65
C THR A 277 9.91 -0.46 -19.16
N LEU A 278 9.46 0.66 -19.73
CA LEU A 278 9.50 0.93 -21.16
C LEU A 278 10.92 1.26 -21.69
N ALA A 279 11.88 1.63 -20.82
CA ALA A 279 13.23 2.06 -21.20
C ALA A 279 14.25 0.90 -21.29
N ARG A 280 13.86 -0.34 -20.98
CA ARG A 280 14.79 -1.51 -20.96
C ARG A 280 14.77 -2.33 -22.26
N ARG A 281 14.41 -1.72 -23.38
CA ARG A 281 14.48 -2.34 -24.72
C ARG A 281 15.57 -1.73 -25.58
#